data_2d3b4afcd3382fbaddc10f91f70b7121
#
_entry.id   2d3b4afcd3382fbaddc10f91f70b7121
#
_cell.length_a   1.000
_cell.length_b   1.000
_cell.length_c   1.000
_cell.angle_alpha   90.00
_cell.angle_beta   90.00
_cell.angle_gamma   90.00
#
_symmetry.space_group_name_H-M   'P 1'
#
loop_
_entity.id
_entity.type
_entity.pdbx_description
1 polymer ?
#
loop_
_entity_poly.entity_id
_entity_poly.type
_entity_poly.pdbx_seq_one_letter_code
_entity_poly.pdbx_strand_id
1 'polypeptide(L)'
;MKKWECHDLGKTTEFLQMKIHQDGRWLAIDQCKYLEKVLEHCRMINTKPACTPLAEGYKPSTSTAPVNLELQMQFQTVIGSLLYLMLGTHPDIAYAVTLMVWMSANPIQEHLDKALYVCCYLIGTHDYSLVFNGNSGNGLVTCTDSDWAGSPEDSKFTTGFYIKLANAVFLWNSHQQKTVALLSTEAEYMALSNYSCQVVWIRNMFGKIGFNLLPMPICGDNQGSIFMRNNPVTERCTKHIPIRFHYVRDTV
;
A
#
# COMPACT_ATOMS: atom_id res chain seq x y z
N MET A 1 38.59 -14.41 3.79
CA MET A 1 38.25 -13.26 2.92
C MET A 1 37.35 -12.33 3.68
N LYS A 2 37.83 -11.13 4.07
CA LYS A 2 36.94 -10.05 4.55
C LYS A 2 36.16 -9.56 3.33
N LYS A 3 34.89 -9.91 3.24
CA LYS A 3 34.04 -9.58 2.09
C LYS A 3 33.59 -8.11 2.12
N TRP A 4 33.47 -7.52 3.31
CA TRP A 4 33.02 -6.13 3.55
C TRP A 4 33.61 -5.61 4.86
N GLU A 5 34.00 -4.34 4.91
CA GLU A 5 34.29 -3.64 6.14
C GLU A 5 32.99 -3.01 6.63
N CYS A 6 32.51 -3.43 7.81
CA CYS A 6 31.32 -2.90 8.45
C CYS A 6 31.69 -2.30 9.78
N HIS A 7 31.13 -1.10 10.06
CA HIS A 7 31.26 -0.45 11.36
C HIS A 7 29.89 -0.50 12.04
N ASP A 8 29.87 -0.89 13.32
CA ASP A 8 28.67 -0.76 14.13
C ASP A 8 28.50 0.70 14.55
N LEU A 9 27.41 1.33 14.12
CA LEU A 9 27.07 2.71 14.44
C LEU A 9 26.22 2.82 15.72
N GLY A 10 25.94 1.69 16.37
CA GLY A 10 25.12 1.63 17.57
C GLY A 10 23.62 1.74 17.28
N LYS A 11 22.85 2.24 18.26
CA LYS A 11 21.38 2.33 18.17
C LYS A 11 20.95 3.34 17.12
N THR A 12 20.18 2.87 16.14
CA THR A 12 19.66 3.73 15.06
C THR A 12 18.54 4.62 15.58
N THR A 13 18.66 5.92 15.37
CA THR A 13 17.65 6.93 15.71
C THR A 13 17.00 7.55 14.48
N GLU A 14 17.64 7.45 13.32
CA GLU A 14 17.13 7.93 12.05
C GLU A 14 17.67 7.05 10.91
N PHE A 15 16.81 6.70 9.96
CA PHE A 15 17.17 5.96 8.77
C PHE A 15 16.28 6.38 7.59
N LEU A 16 16.88 6.74 6.46
CA LEU A 16 16.16 7.18 5.27
C LEU A 16 15.12 8.28 5.59
N GLN A 17 15.51 9.32 6.31
CA GLN A 17 14.64 10.42 6.77
C GLN A 17 13.42 9.98 7.59
N MET A 18 13.39 8.73 8.05
CA MET A 18 12.43 8.24 9.02
C MET A 18 13.06 8.30 10.41
N LYS A 19 12.34 8.86 11.37
CA LYS A 19 12.74 8.89 12.76
C LYS A 19 12.36 7.58 13.42
N ILE A 20 13.27 7.04 14.23
CA ILE A 20 13.10 5.76 14.91
C ILE A 20 13.16 6.00 16.41
N HIS A 21 12.05 5.77 17.08
CA HIS A 21 11.94 5.82 18.53
C HIS A 21 11.87 4.40 19.07
N GLN A 22 12.80 4.06 19.96
CA GLN A 22 12.80 2.76 20.58
C GLN A 22 12.87 2.91 22.09
N ASP A 23 11.87 2.36 22.78
CA ASP A 23 11.80 2.30 24.22
C ASP A 23 11.38 0.89 24.67
N GLY A 24 12.33 0.18 25.29
CA GLY A 24 12.12 -1.20 25.69
C GLY A 24 11.73 -2.10 24.52
N ARG A 25 10.48 -2.59 24.55
CA ARG A 25 9.90 -3.44 23.49
C ARG A 25 9.05 -2.68 22.49
N TRP A 26 9.00 -1.35 22.58
CA TRP A 26 8.28 -0.51 21.65
C TRP A 26 9.21 0.07 20.61
N LEU A 27 8.77 0.07 19.37
CA LEU A 27 9.44 0.70 18.25
C LEU A 27 8.40 1.55 17.51
N ALA A 28 8.64 2.86 17.41
CA ALA A 28 7.84 3.75 16.59
C ALA A 28 8.68 4.33 15.46
N ILE A 29 8.11 4.39 14.27
CA ILE A 29 8.74 4.93 13.06
C ILE A 29 7.83 5.99 12.49
N ASP A 30 8.35 7.22 12.28
CA ASP A 30 7.62 8.34 11.71
C ASP A 30 8.43 9.09 10.64
N GLN A 31 7.74 9.90 9.84
CA GLN A 31 8.30 10.80 8.85
C GLN A 31 7.89 12.27 9.10
N CYS A 32 7.57 12.65 10.35
CA CYS A 32 7.08 14.00 10.69
C CYS A 32 7.95 15.10 10.09
N LYS A 33 9.28 15.03 10.24
CA LYS A 33 10.21 16.03 9.68
C LYS A 33 10.18 16.11 8.15
N TYR A 34 9.98 14.99 7.48
CA TYR A 34 9.87 14.98 6.03
C TYR A 34 8.53 15.55 5.59
N LEU A 35 7.46 15.19 6.29
CA LEU A 35 6.13 15.71 6.05
C LEU A 35 6.08 17.24 6.20
N GLU A 36 6.72 17.81 7.24
CA GLU A 36 6.84 19.26 7.41
C GLU A 36 7.44 19.92 6.16
N LYS A 37 8.55 19.40 5.64
CA LYS A 37 9.18 19.92 4.41
C LYS A 37 8.26 19.83 3.19
N VAL A 38 7.49 18.75 3.07
CA VAL A 38 6.52 18.58 1.97
C VAL A 38 5.41 19.63 2.08
N LEU A 39 4.86 19.84 3.27
CA LEU A 39 3.81 20.84 3.53
C LEU A 39 4.31 22.26 3.29
N GLU A 40 5.55 22.59 3.68
CA GLU A 40 6.20 23.87 3.37
C GLU A 40 6.34 24.08 1.87
N HIS A 41 6.88 23.08 1.16
CA HIS A 41 7.06 23.14 -0.29
C HIS A 41 5.73 23.34 -1.04
N CYS A 42 4.68 22.63 -0.60
CA CYS A 42 3.34 22.77 -1.14
C CYS A 42 2.58 24.02 -0.65
N ARG A 43 3.16 24.82 0.26
CA ARG A 43 2.52 26.00 0.89
C ARG A 43 1.22 25.68 1.63
N MET A 44 1.16 24.50 2.26
CA MET A 44 -0.06 23.97 2.87
C MET A 44 -0.11 24.10 4.40
N ILE A 45 0.93 24.65 5.07
CA ILE A 45 1.06 24.68 6.54
C ILE A 45 -0.16 25.28 7.26
N ASN A 46 -0.78 26.31 6.69
CA ASN A 46 -1.91 27.03 7.30
C ASN A 46 -3.27 26.59 6.75
N THR A 47 -3.32 25.44 6.07
CA THR A 47 -4.57 24.95 5.48
C THR A 47 -5.35 24.13 6.49
N LYS A 48 -6.69 24.13 6.38
CA LYS A 48 -7.52 23.30 7.25
C LYS A 48 -7.29 21.81 6.96
N PRO A 49 -7.15 20.98 8.01
CA PRO A 49 -7.00 19.53 7.83
C PRO A 49 -8.28 18.92 7.24
N ALA A 50 -8.10 17.89 6.41
CA ALA A 50 -9.16 17.05 5.89
C ALA A 50 -9.30 15.77 6.72
N CYS A 51 -10.51 15.22 6.80
CA CYS A 51 -10.77 13.98 7.55
C CYS A 51 -10.40 12.72 6.78
N THR A 52 -10.35 12.78 5.45
CA THR A 52 -10.06 11.64 4.57
C THR A 52 -9.06 12.05 3.50
N PRO A 53 -8.21 11.12 2.99
CA PRO A 53 -7.22 11.44 1.95
C PRO A 53 -7.85 11.86 0.63
N LEU A 54 -9.03 11.31 0.30
CA LEU A 54 -9.84 11.66 -0.87
C LEU A 54 -11.32 11.69 -0.50
N ALA A 55 -12.10 12.42 -1.27
CA ALA A 55 -13.56 12.37 -1.17
C ALA A 55 -14.05 10.99 -1.58
N GLU A 56 -15.11 10.51 -0.90
CA GLU A 56 -15.74 9.23 -1.22
C GLU A 56 -16.23 9.21 -2.68
N GLY A 57 -15.98 8.09 -3.35
CA GLY A 57 -16.39 7.88 -4.75
C GLY A 57 -15.66 8.77 -5.77
N TYR A 58 -14.58 9.44 -5.39
CA TYR A 58 -13.79 10.23 -6.34
C TYR A 58 -13.22 9.35 -7.47
N LYS A 59 -13.48 9.78 -8.70
CA LYS A 59 -12.94 9.16 -9.92
C LYS A 59 -12.21 10.23 -10.71
N PRO A 60 -10.90 10.03 -11.00
CA PRO A 60 -10.14 11.01 -11.77
C PRO A 60 -10.63 11.09 -13.21
N SER A 61 -10.72 12.31 -13.73
CA SER A 61 -11.05 12.57 -15.13
C SER A 61 -9.81 12.35 -16.01
N THR A 62 -9.99 11.85 -17.21
CA THR A 62 -8.92 11.79 -18.22
C THR A 62 -8.96 13.01 -19.12
N SER A 63 -7.80 13.47 -19.57
CA SER A 63 -7.68 14.61 -20.49
C SER A 63 -7.07 14.17 -21.82
N THR A 64 -7.72 14.59 -22.91
CA THR A 64 -7.19 14.47 -24.29
C THR A 64 -6.49 15.74 -24.76
N ALA A 65 -6.47 16.79 -23.94
CA ALA A 65 -5.78 18.05 -24.25
C ALA A 65 -4.25 17.86 -24.30
N PRO A 66 -3.52 18.72 -25.00
CA PRO A 66 -2.06 18.73 -24.96
C PRO A 66 -1.52 18.86 -23.54
N VAL A 67 -0.42 18.17 -23.26
CA VAL A 67 0.20 18.16 -21.92
C VAL A 67 0.69 19.56 -21.57
N ASN A 68 0.28 20.06 -20.42
CA ASN A 68 0.86 21.26 -19.81
C ASN A 68 2.09 20.82 -18.98
N LEU A 69 3.29 21.06 -19.51
CA LEU A 69 4.54 20.62 -18.89
C LEU A 69 4.78 21.26 -17.51
N GLU A 70 4.39 22.50 -17.30
CA GLU A 70 4.54 23.16 -16.00
C GLU A 70 3.66 22.50 -14.94
N LEU A 71 2.39 22.29 -15.25
CA LEU A 71 1.46 21.60 -14.38
C LEU A 71 1.91 20.16 -14.12
N GLN A 72 2.42 19.47 -15.15
CA GLN A 72 2.92 18.12 -15.03
C GLN A 72 4.11 18.04 -14.05
N MET A 73 5.07 18.96 -14.18
CA MET A 73 6.21 19.01 -13.26
C MET A 73 5.78 19.29 -11.81
N GLN A 74 4.88 20.24 -11.60
CA GLN A 74 4.34 20.53 -10.27
C GLN A 74 3.64 19.31 -9.68
N PHE A 75 2.75 18.69 -10.45
CA PHE A 75 2.01 17.50 -10.03
C PHE A 75 2.96 16.34 -9.68
N GLN A 76 3.93 16.04 -10.55
CA GLN A 76 4.89 14.96 -10.33
C GLN A 76 5.77 15.21 -9.09
N THR A 77 6.10 16.46 -8.79
CA THR A 77 6.86 16.83 -7.59
C THR A 77 6.05 16.52 -6.32
N VAL A 78 4.77 16.92 -6.29
CA VAL A 78 3.88 16.65 -5.17
C VAL A 78 3.66 15.14 -5.00
N ILE A 79 3.31 14.44 -6.09
CA ILE A 79 3.07 12.99 -6.07
C ILE A 79 4.33 12.22 -5.66
N GLY A 80 5.52 12.61 -6.13
CA GLY A 80 6.78 11.99 -5.72
C GLY A 80 7.02 12.10 -4.20
N SER A 81 6.69 13.24 -3.62
CA SER A 81 6.78 13.46 -2.18
C SER A 81 5.77 12.61 -1.40
N LEU A 82 4.53 12.53 -1.89
CA LEU A 82 3.48 11.70 -1.29
C LEU A 82 3.79 10.20 -1.42
N LEU A 83 4.37 9.76 -2.54
CA LEU A 83 4.85 8.39 -2.72
C LEU A 83 5.89 8.00 -1.67
N TYR A 84 6.81 8.91 -1.37
CA TYR A 84 7.83 8.65 -0.36
C TYR A 84 7.22 8.50 1.05
N LEU A 85 6.25 9.36 1.41
CA LEU A 85 5.49 9.23 2.66
C LEU A 85 4.69 7.93 2.71
N MET A 86 3.97 7.62 1.62
CA MET A 86 3.18 6.41 1.46
C MET A 86 4.02 5.14 1.64
N LEU A 87 5.20 5.08 1.02
CA LEU A 87 6.07 3.91 1.08
C LEU A 87 6.79 3.76 2.43
N GLY A 88 6.96 4.87 3.17
CA GLY A 88 7.67 4.87 4.45
C GLY A 88 6.78 4.55 5.65
N THR A 89 5.84 5.42 5.96
CA THR A 89 5.08 5.35 7.22
C THR A 89 3.58 5.65 7.09
N HIS A 90 3.08 5.97 5.89
CA HIS A 90 1.70 6.38 5.66
C HIS A 90 0.90 5.39 4.78
N PRO A 91 0.56 4.19 5.29
CA PRO A 91 -0.30 3.24 4.56
C PRO A 91 -1.71 3.80 4.29
N ASP A 92 -2.16 4.74 5.10
CA ASP A 92 -3.46 5.40 5.06
C ASP A 92 -3.70 6.21 3.77
N ILE A 93 -2.63 6.73 3.13
CA ILE A 93 -2.74 7.43 1.84
C ILE A 93 -2.48 6.52 0.63
N ALA A 94 -2.25 5.22 0.82
CA ALA A 94 -1.80 4.33 -0.26
C ALA A 94 -2.77 4.30 -1.45
N TYR A 95 -4.07 4.20 -1.22
CA TYR A 95 -5.07 4.22 -2.27
C TYR A 95 -5.08 5.56 -3.02
N ALA A 96 -5.12 6.67 -2.28
CA ALA A 96 -5.21 8.02 -2.85
C ALA A 96 -4.01 8.34 -3.75
N VAL A 97 -2.81 8.05 -3.26
CA VAL A 97 -1.57 8.31 -4.00
C VAL A 97 -1.45 7.41 -5.22
N THR A 98 -1.76 6.11 -5.09
CA THR A 98 -1.74 5.18 -6.22
C THR A 98 -2.69 5.61 -7.33
N LEU A 99 -3.90 6.07 -6.98
CA LEU A 99 -4.87 6.58 -7.95
C LEU A 99 -4.33 7.82 -8.70
N MET A 100 -3.66 8.73 -7.97
CA MET A 100 -3.08 9.95 -8.57
C MET A 100 -1.86 9.65 -9.47
N VAL A 101 -1.07 8.63 -9.14
CA VAL A 101 0.10 8.24 -9.96
C VAL A 101 -0.29 7.94 -11.40
N TRP A 102 -1.47 7.38 -11.65
CA TRP A 102 -1.91 7.08 -13.03
C TRP A 102 -2.14 8.32 -13.88
N MET A 103 -2.39 9.46 -13.26
CA MET A 103 -2.60 10.73 -13.95
C MET A 103 -1.28 11.46 -14.27
N SER A 104 -0.13 10.93 -13.86
CA SER A 104 1.18 11.60 -13.97
C SER A 104 1.65 11.85 -15.41
N ALA A 105 1.10 11.14 -16.39
CA ALA A 105 1.45 11.33 -17.81
C ALA A 105 0.84 12.61 -18.38
N ASN A 106 -0.42 12.91 -18.05
CA ASN A 106 -1.14 14.10 -18.53
C ASN A 106 -2.09 14.62 -17.42
N PRO A 107 -1.56 15.22 -16.35
CA PRO A 107 -2.39 15.75 -15.28
C PRO A 107 -3.13 17.02 -15.70
N ILE A 108 -4.32 17.21 -15.13
CA ILE A 108 -5.10 18.45 -15.20
C ILE A 108 -5.10 19.14 -13.84
N GLN A 109 -5.58 20.37 -13.76
CA GLN A 109 -5.61 21.15 -12.50
C GLN A 109 -6.35 20.42 -11.39
N GLU A 110 -7.47 19.76 -11.71
CA GLU A 110 -8.20 18.91 -10.74
C GLU A 110 -7.31 17.89 -10.03
N HIS A 111 -6.41 17.23 -10.79
CA HIS A 111 -5.51 16.22 -10.19
C HIS A 111 -4.52 16.85 -9.23
N LEU A 112 -3.95 18.03 -9.56
CA LEU A 112 -3.09 18.77 -8.65
C LEU A 112 -3.84 19.18 -7.38
N ASP A 113 -5.07 19.68 -7.52
CA ASP A 113 -5.91 20.08 -6.38
C ASP A 113 -6.21 18.87 -5.47
N LYS A 114 -6.43 17.68 -6.05
CA LYS A 114 -6.63 16.44 -5.29
C LYS A 114 -5.35 15.95 -4.61
N ALA A 115 -4.20 16.07 -5.27
CA ALA A 115 -2.92 15.76 -4.63
C ALA A 115 -2.64 16.70 -3.44
N LEU A 116 -2.95 17.99 -3.57
CA LEU A 116 -2.88 18.95 -2.46
C LEU A 116 -3.92 18.65 -1.37
N TYR A 117 -5.08 18.11 -1.73
CA TYR A 117 -6.08 17.68 -0.74
C TYR A 117 -5.56 16.51 0.13
N VAL A 118 -4.74 15.60 -0.43
CA VAL A 118 -4.03 14.58 0.38
C VAL A 118 -3.08 15.25 1.38
N CYS A 119 -2.42 16.37 1.01
CA CYS A 119 -1.61 17.14 1.96
C CYS A 119 -2.46 17.73 3.09
N CYS A 120 -3.70 18.17 2.82
CA CYS A 120 -4.62 18.61 3.89
C CYS A 120 -4.95 17.49 4.88
N TYR A 121 -5.13 16.26 4.40
CA TYR A 121 -5.32 15.10 5.27
C TYR A 121 -4.09 14.86 6.15
N LEU A 122 -2.90 14.93 5.57
CA LEU A 122 -1.64 14.72 6.28
C LEU A 122 -1.35 15.80 7.35
N ILE A 123 -1.90 17.00 7.23
CA ILE A 123 -1.85 18.00 8.32
C ILE A 123 -2.56 17.47 9.57
N GLY A 124 -3.73 16.84 9.38
CA GLY A 124 -4.52 16.27 10.48
C GLY A 124 -3.97 15.00 11.08
N THR A 125 -3.06 14.32 10.35
CA THR A 125 -2.43 13.06 10.76
C THR A 125 -0.91 13.17 10.90
N HIS A 126 -0.42 14.38 11.10
CA HIS A 126 1.00 14.72 11.13
C HIS A 126 1.81 13.86 12.12
N ASP A 127 1.22 13.56 13.28
CA ASP A 127 1.87 12.81 14.36
C ASP A 127 1.72 11.29 14.24
N TYR A 128 1.15 10.80 13.13
CA TYR A 128 0.97 9.37 12.95
C TYR A 128 2.31 8.67 12.77
N SER A 129 2.43 7.53 13.42
CA SER A 129 3.62 6.68 13.37
C SER A 129 3.23 5.20 13.29
N LEU A 130 4.10 4.39 12.73
CA LEU A 130 3.99 2.94 12.79
C LEU A 130 4.54 2.46 14.13
N VAL A 131 3.66 1.99 15.02
CA VAL A 131 4.04 1.59 16.38
C VAL A 131 4.02 0.08 16.52
N PHE A 132 5.20 -0.52 16.60
CA PHE A 132 5.42 -1.94 16.82
C PHE A 132 5.50 -2.24 18.31
N ASN A 133 4.60 -3.10 18.81
CA ASN A 133 4.57 -3.51 20.20
C ASN A 133 5.13 -4.92 20.36
N GLY A 134 6.38 -5.03 20.81
CA GLY A 134 7.05 -6.31 21.02
C GLY A 134 6.46 -7.19 22.15
N ASN A 135 5.47 -6.69 22.89
CA ASN A 135 4.75 -7.48 23.88
C ASN A 135 3.52 -8.21 23.29
N SER A 136 3.09 -7.83 22.09
CA SER A 136 2.02 -8.54 21.40
C SER A 136 2.57 -9.88 20.90
N GLY A 137 2.24 -10.96 21.58
CA GLY A 137 2.66 -12.33 21.22
C GLY A 137 2.06 -12.85 19.91
N ASN A 138 1.50 -11.99 19.11
CA ASN A 138 0.77 -12.33 17.91
C ASN A 138 1.70 -12.41 16.72
N GLY A 139 1.61 -13.50 16.02
CA GLY A 139 2.24 -13.68 14.71
C GLY A 139 1.83 -12.59 13.70
N LEU A 140 2.19 -12.79 12.46
CA LEU A 140 1.75 -11.91 11.36
C LEU A 140 0.23 -12.05 11.17
N VAL A 141 -0.45 -10.92 11.10
CA VAL A 141 -1.87 -10.83 10.73
C VAL A 141 -1.96 -10.14 9.37
N THR A 142 -2.78 -10.71 8.52
CA THR A 142 -2.79 -10.33 7.12
C THR A 142 -4.22 -10.16 6.62
N CYS A 143 -4.47 -9.08 5.89
CA CYS A 143 -5.77 -8.81 5.26
C CYS A 143 -5.55 -8.41 3.80
N THR A 144 -6.46 -8.89 2.95
CA THR A 144 -6.54 -8.52 1.54
C THR A 144 -7.96 -8.18 1.18
N ASP A 145 -8.11 -7.26 0.25
CA ASP A 145 -9.38 -6.77 -0.26
C ASP A 145 -9.26 -6.39 -1.73
N SER A 146 -10.36 -6.43 -2.46
CA SER A 146 -10.41 -5.90 -3.82
C SER A 146 -11.68 -5.08 -4.03
N ASP A 147 -11.51 -3.81 -4.36
CA ASP A 147 -12.62 -2.90 -4.62
C ASP A 147 -12.89 -2.75 -6.12
N TRP A 148 -14.19 -2.60 -6.45
CA TRP A 148 -14.64 -2.53 -7.83
C TRP A 148 -14.36 -1.16 -8.44
N ALA A 149 -13.55 -1.18 -9.52
CA ALA A 149 -13.43 -0.16 -10.54
C ALA A 149 -13.36 1.30 -10.10
N GLY A 150 -12.18 1.74 -9.73
CA GLY A 150 -11.89 3.18 -9.65
C GLY A 150 -11.98 3.92 -11.00
N SER A 151 -11.82 3.23 -12.15
CA SER A 151 -11.90 3.83 -13.49
C SER A 151 -13.11 3.33 -14.27
N PRO A 152 -14.00 4.24 -14.71
CA PRO A 152 -15.12 3.89 -15.59
C PRO A 152 -14.68 3.36 -16.97
N GLU A 153 -13.50 3.78 -17.44
CA GLU A 153 -13.00 3.45 -18.77
C GLU A 153 -12.37 2.07 -18.86
N ASP A 154 -11.68 1.62 -17.79
CA ASP A 154 -10.89 0.38 -17.82
C ASP A 154 -11.56 -0.80 -17.12
N SER A 155 -12.61 -0.59 -16.33
CA SER A 155 -13.33 -1.62 -15.54
C SER A 155 -12.40 -2.55 -14.73
N LYS A 156 -11.21 -2.06 -14.35
CA LYS A 156 -10.23 -2.84 -13.62
C LYS A 156 -10.40 -2.66 -12.12
N PHE A 157 -10.26 -3.74 -11.38
CA PHE A 157 -10.31 -3.74 -9.93
C PHE A 157 -9.02 -3.19 -9.32
N THR A 158 -9.16 -2.52 -8.18
CA THR A 158 -8.02 -2.15 -7.33
C THR A 158 -7.87 -3.20 -6.24
N THR A 159 -6.68 -3.76 -6.11
CA THR A 159 -6.32 -4.70 -5.05
C THR A 159 -5.57 -3.98 -3.97
N GLY A 160 -6.02 -4.14 -2.73
CA GLY A 160 -5.33 -3.70 -1.54
C GLY A 160 -4.95 -4.88 -0.65
N PHE A 161 -3.79 -4.80 0.00
CA PHE A 161 -3.47 -5.69 1.09
C PHE A 161 -2.60 -4.99 2.13
N TYR A 162 -2.67 -5.48 3.35
CA TYR A 162 -1.71 -5.12 4.39
C TYR A 162 -1.35 -6.31 5.28
N ILE A 163 -0.15 -6.26 5.81
CA ILE A 163 0.37 -7.24 6.76
C ILE A 163 0.80 -6.52 8.02
N LYS A 164 0.31 -6.98 9.16
CA LYS A 164 0.71 -6.47 10.48
C LYS A 164 1.72 -7.39 11.14
N LEU A 165 2.70 -6.78 11.77
CA LEU A 165 3.65 -7.41 12.67
C LEU A 165 3.65 -6.62 13.98
N ALA A 166 3.55 -7.30 15.11
CA ALA A 166 3.54 -6.64 16.43
C ALA A 166 2.54 -5.46 16.52
N ASN A 167 1.34 -5.63 15.99
CA ASN A 167 0.23 -4.67 15.88
C ASN A 167 0.43 -3.49 14.90
N ALA A 168 1.61 -3.29 14.33
CA ALA A 168 1.82 -2.28 13.30
C ALA A 168 1.70 -2.88 11.89
N VAL A 169 1.22 -2.07 10.95
CA VAL A 169 1.31 -2.39 9.53
C VAL A 169 2.77 -2.30 9.11
N PHE A 170 3.30 -3.38 8.55
CA PHE A 170 4.72 -3.47 8.20
C PHE A 170 4.93 -3.66 6.69
N LEU A 171 3.93 -4.15 5.99
CA LEU A 171 3.88 -4.22 4.54
C LEU A 171 2.46 -3.92 4.06
N TRP A 172 2.35 -3.09 3.03
CA TRP A 172 1.07 -2.74 2.39
C TRP A 172 1.27 -2.47 0.91
N ASN A 173 0.19 -2.61 0.18
CA ASN A 173 0.16 -2.25 -1.24
C ASN A 173 -1.27 -1.89 -1.64
N SER A 174 -1.39 -0.98 -2.59
CA SER A 174 -2.61 -0.69 -3.32
C SER A 174 -2.23 -0.56 -4.80
N HIS A 175 -2.85 -1.37 -5.66
CA HIS A 175 -2.56 -1.32 -7.10
C HIS A 175 -3.75 -1.77 -7.93
N GLN A 176 -3.86 -1.24 -9.14
CA GLN A 176 -4.84 -1.69 -10.11
C GLN A 176 -4.45 -3.04 -10.69
N GLN A 177 -5.42 -3.93 -10.85
CA GLN A 177 -5.19 -5.23 -11.49
C GLN A 177 -4.84 -5.04 -12.97
N LYS A 178 -3.89 -5.82 -13.46
CA LYS A 178 -3.44 -5.75 -14.88
C LYS A 178 -4.48 -6.28 -15.86
N THR A 179 -5.32 -7.22 -15.40
CA THR A 179 -6.37 -7.87 -16.18
C THR A 179 -7.74 -7.44 -15.66
N VAL A 180 -8.70 -7.34 -16.56
CA VAL A 180 -10.11 -7.14 -16.20
C VAL A 180 -10.66 -8.45 -15.66
N ALA A 181 -11.20 -8.44 -14.46
CA ALA A 181 -11.93 -9.57 -13.92
C ALA A 181 -13.40 -9.51 -14.39
N LEU A 182 -13.97 -10.64 -14.76
CA LEU A 182 -15.36 -10.71 -15.21
C LEU A 182 -16.35 -10.69 -14.05
N LEU A 183 -15.90 -11.13 -12.87
CA LEU A 183 -16.70 -11.23 -11.64
C LEU A 183 -15.89 -10.67 -10.46
N SER A 184 -16.58 -10.09 -9.46
CA SER A 184 -15.96 -9.67 -8.21
C SER A 184 -15.20 -10.80 -7.51
N THR A 185 -15.78 -12.00 -7.46
CA THR A 185 -15.14 -13.20 -6.92
C THR A 185 -13.81 -13.55 -7.61
N GLU A 186 -13.74 -13.33 -8.93
CA GLU A 186 -12.50 -13.53 -9.69
C GLU A 186 -11.44 -12.49 -9.29
N ALA A 187 -11.84 -11.22 -9.17
CA ALA A 187 -10.95 -10.15 -8.74
C ALA A 187 -10.38 -10.40 -7.33
N GLU A 188 -11.23 -10.85 -6.41
CA GLU A 188 -10.83 -11.24 -5.06
C GLU A 188 -9.84 -12.42 -5.08
N TYR A 189 -10.11 -13.41 -5.91
CA TYR A 189 -9.22 -14.55 -6.05
C TYR A 189 -7.86 -14.17 -6.65
N MET A 190 -7.84 -13.21 -7.57
CA MET A 190 -6.61 -12.66 -8.13
C MET A 190 -5.85 -11.85 -7.07
N ALA A 191 -6.55 -11.09 -6.23
CA ALA A 191 -5.98 -10.40 -5.08
C ALA A 191 -5.32 -11.41 -4.11
N LEU A 192 -6.04 -12.46 -3.75
CA LEU A 192 -5.54 -13.54 -2.89
C LEU A 192 -4.28 -14.21 -3.46
N SER A 193 -4.24 -14.45 -4.77
CA SER A 193 -3.06 -15.04 -5.44
C SER A 193 -1.84 -14.13 -5.39
N ASN A 194 -2.00 -12.86 -5.72
CA ASN A 194 -0.90 -11.88 -5.65
C ASN A 194 -0.39 -11.74 -4.22
N TYR A 195 -1.29 -11.75 -3.27
CA TYR A 195 -0.99 -11.67 -1.87
C TYR A 195 -0.25 -12.92 -1.36
N SER A 196 -0.67 -14.13 -1.75
CA SER A 196 0.01 -15.38 -1.37
C SER A 196 1.49 -15.36 -1.77
N CYS A 197 1.83 -14.75 -2.91
CA CYS A 197 3.23 -14.57 -3.31
C CYS A 197 4.03 -13.73 -2.29
N GLN A 198 3.42 -12.67 -1.76
CA GLN A 198 4.06 -11.81 -0.75
C GLN A 198 4.25 -12.56 0.59
N VAL A 199 3.25 -13.34 0.98
CA VAL A 199 3.32 -14.18 2.20
C VAL A 199 4.47 -15.18 2.10
N VAL A 200 4.61 -15.87 0.98
CA VAL A 200 5.73 -16.81 0.75
C VAL A 200 7.07 -16.09 0.79
N TRP A 201 7.16 -14.93 0.14
CA TRP A 201 8.38 -14.14 0.16
C TRP A 201 8.79 -13.74 1.58
N ILE A 202 7.83 -13.25 2.39
CA ILE A 202 8.06 -12.88 3.79
C ILE A 202 8.52 -14.08 4.61
N ARG A 203 7.85 -15.23 4.49
CA ARG A 203 8.25 -16.46 5.20
C ARG A 203 9.68 -16.84 4.87
N ASN A 204 10.04 -16.81 3.59
CA ASN A 204 11.40 -17.12 3.16
C ASN A 204 12.42 -16.11 3.68
N MET A 205 12.10 -14.81 3.69
CA MET A 205 12.96 -13.77 4.23
C MET A 205 13.19 -13.97 5.72
N PHE A 206 12.14 -14.14 6.50
CA PHE A 206 12.25 -14.38 7.95
C PHE A 206 12.97 -15.68 8.27
N GLY A 207 12.72 -16.75 7.51
CA GLY A 207 13.44 -18.01 7.65
C GLY A 207 14.96 -17.87 7.43
N LYS A 208 15.38 -17.06 6.47
CA LYS A 208 16.81 -16.77 6.21
C LYS A 208 17.51 -16.00 7.32
N ILE A 209 16.77 -15.20 8.09
CA ILE A 209 17.30 -14.47 9.25
C ILE A 209 17.06 -15.23 10.58
N GLY A 210 16.62 -16.50 10.51
CA GLY A 210 16.51 -17.38 11.66
C GLY A 210 15.18 -17.34 12.39
N PHE A 211 14.16 -16.64 11.87
CA PHE A 211 12.81 -16.60 12.45
C PHE A 211 11.87 -17.55 11.71
N ASN A 212 11.39 -18.59 12.38
CA ASN A 212 10.35 -19.46 11.84
C ASN A 212 8.97 -18.88 12.16
N LEU A 213 8.31 -18.35 11.13
CA LEU A 213 6.95 -17.85 11.26
C LEU A 213 5.96 -19.01 11.29
N LEU A 214 4.99 -18.93 12.18
CA LEU A 214 3.81 -19.81 12.16
C LEU A 214 2.99 -19.61 10.89
N PRO A 215 2.12 -20.58 10.53
CA PRO A 215 1.17 -20.36 9.45
C PRO A 215 0.42 -19.03 9.65
N MET A 216 0.36 -18.22 8.60
CA MET A 216 -0.25 -16.89 8.65
C MET A 216 -1.71 -16.99 8.23
N PRO A 217 -2.67 -16.60 9.10
CA PRO A 217 -4.05 -16.51 8.69
C PRO A 217 -4.22 -15.42 7.64
N ILE A 218 -4.90 -15.73 6.53
CA ILE A 218 -5.28 -14.76 5.52
C ILE A 218 -6.75 -14.40 5.75
N CYS A 219 -7.01 -13.15 6.07
CA CYS A 219 -8.36 -12.62 6.21
C CYS A 219 -8.81 -12.05 4.85
N GLY A 220 -9.86 -12.62 4.29
CA GLY A 220 -10.61 -12.10 3.15
C GLY A 220 -12.10 -12.12 3.51
N ASP A 221 -12.83 -11.12 3.06
CA ASP A 221 -14.26 -10.98 3.33
C ASP A 221 -15.16 -11.70 2.33
N ASN A 222 -14.64 -12.03 1.15
CA ASN A 222 -15.40 -12.66 0.08
C ASN A 222 -15.50 -14.18 0.26
N GLN A 223 -16.69 -14.65 0.69
CA GLN A 223 -16.97 -16.07 0.87
C GLN A 223 -16.84 -16.90 -0.43
N GLY A 224 -17.10 -16.27 -1.59
CA GLY A 224 -16.96 -16.93 -2.89
C GLY A 224 -15.52 -17.28 -3.22
N SER A 225 -14.55 -16.40 -2.91
CA SER A 225 -13.13 -16.66 -3.10
C SER A 225 -12.61 -17.78 -2.18
N ILE A 226 -13.10 -17.82 -0.94
CA ILE A 226 -12.81 -18.91 0.02
C ILE A 226 -13.41 -20.24 -0.46
N PHE A 227 -14.63 -20.20 -0.97
CA PHE A 227 -15.28 -21.39 -1.54
C PHE A 227 -14.53 -21.93 -2.75
N MET A 228 -14.07 -21.07 -3.66
CA MET A 228 -13.28 -21.46 -4.83
C MET A 228 -11.97 -22.15 -4.44
N ARG A 229 -11.30 -21.70 -3.37
CA ARG A 229 -10.11 -22.37 -2.83
C ARG A 229 -10.42 -23.80 -2.38
N ASN A 230 -11.54 -24.00 -1.70
CA ASN A 230 -11.88 -25.27 -1.04
C ASN A 230 -12.49 -26.32 -1.98
N ASN A 231 -13.02 -25.93 -3.15
CA ASN A 231 -13.76 -26.80 -4.05
C ASN A 231 -13.11 -26.95 -5.42
N PRO A 232 -12.62 -28.15 -5.80
CA PRO A 232 -12.00 -28.41 -7.10
C PRO A 232 -12.97 -28.35 -8.30
N VAL A 233 -14.29 -28.36 -8.04
CA VAL A 233 -15.34 -28.47 -9.09
C VAL A 233 -15.60 -27.13 -9.80
N THR A 234 -15.04 -26.02 -9.34
CA THR A 234 -15.24 -24.67 -9.92
C THR A 234 -14.43 -24.39 -11.20
N GLU A 235 -13.76 -25.40 -11.77
CA GLU A 235 -12.94 -25.25 -13.00
C GLU A 235 -13.70 -24.66 -14.20
N ARG A 236 -15.03 -24.78 -14.25
CA ARG A 236 -15.83 -24.21 -15.35
C ARG A 236 -15.91 -22.68 -15.31
N CYS A 237 -15.83 -22.08 -14.12
CA CYS A 237 -15.92 -20.63 -13.92
C CYS A 237 -14.54 -19.93 -13.95
N THR A 238 -13.44 -20.70 -13.85
CA THR A 238 -12.07 -20.15 -13.67
C THR A 238 -11.10 -20.51 -14.78
N LYS A 239 -11.60 -20.87 -15.97
CA LYS A 239 -10.77 -21.29 -17.13
C LYS A 239 -9.66 -20.30 -17.50
N HIS A 240 -9.77 -19.04 -17.09
CA HIS A 240 -8.80 -17.98 -17.40
C HIS A 240 -7.69 -17.81 -16.34
N ILE A 241 -7.76 -18.56 -15.19
CA ILE A 241 -6.83 -18.40 -14.08
C ILE A 241 -6.23 -19.74 -13.58
N PRO A 242 -5.90 -20.71 -14.44
CA PRO A 242 -5.52 -22.05 -13.96
C PRO A 242 -4.23 -22.02 -13.12
N ILE A 243 -3.21 -21.27 -13.51
CA ILE A 243 -1.92 -21.21 -12.81
C ILE A 243 -2.05 -20.56 -11.43
N ARG A 244 -2.79 -19.46 -11.33
CA ARG A 244 -3.01 -18.74 -10.05
C ARG A 244 -3.86 -19.57 -9.10
N PHE A 245 -4.83 -20.32 -9.64
CA PHE A 245 -5.70 -21.21 -8.88
C PHE A 245 -4.89 -22.32 -8.19
N HIS A 246 -4.06 -23.01 -8.94
CA HIS A 246 -3.19 -24.04 -8.38
C HIS A 246 -2.20 -23.48 -7.37
N TYR A 247 -1.59 -22.34 -7.66
CA TYR A 247 -0.64 -21.68 -6.75
C TYR A 247 -1.23 -21.37 -5.38
N VAL A 248 -2.44 -20.78 -5.33
CA VAL A 248 -3.12 -20.46 -4.06
C VAL A 248 -3.42 -21.73 -3.28
N ARG A 249 -3.93 -22.77 -3.93
CA ARG A 249 -4.25 -24.07 -3.28
C ARG A 249 -3.02 -24.75 -2.70
N ASP A 250 -1.88 -24.68 -3.39
CA ASP A 250 -0.65 -25.34 -2.96
C ASP A 250 0.06 -24.54 -1.85
N THR A 251 -0.23 -23.25 -1.71
CA THR A 251 0.50 -22.34 -0.84
C THR A 251 -0.26 -22.00 0.45
N VAL A 252 -1.58 -21.97 0.42
CA VAL A 252 -2.51 -21.57 1.48
C VAL A 252 -3.29 -22.77 1.97
#